data_a4954710f568d097114e84bce22e4e47
#
_entry.id   a4954710f568d097114e84bce22e4e47
#
_cell.length_a   1.000
_cell.length_b   1.000
_cell.length_c   1.000
_cell.angle_alpha   90.00
_cell.angle_beta   90.00
_cell.angle_gamma   90.00
#
_symmetry.space_group_name_H-M   'P 1'
#
loop_
_entity.id
_entity.type
_entity.pdbx_description
1 polymer ?
#
loop_
_entity_poly.entity_id
_entity_poly.type
_entity_poly.pdbx_seq_one_letter_code
_entity_poly.pdbx_strand_id
1 'polypeptide(L)'
;MLHSIIIPCYKSSQTIREVVELTSAELDRLGRPDYEFILVDDYSPDDGATLKELRSLAADYPFVKAISLAKNSGQHNAVMAGLNYAQGDLLIAMDDDMQTHPSQLHFLLEEIEKGYDIVYGYYPDKKHSTFRNFGSFLNYITVRILIGKPKD
;
A
#
# COMPACT_ATOMS: atom_id res chain seq x y z
N MET A 1 4.17 -1.64 -20.15
CA MET A 1 3.57 -0.73 -19.12
C MET A 1 4.21 -1.05 -17.80
N LEU A 2 4.95 -0.13 -17.22
CA LEU A 2 5.62 -0.32 -15.93
C LEU A 2 4.61 -0.10 -14.79
N HIS A 3 4.59 -1.02 -13.82
CA HIS A 3 3.76 -0.96 -12.62
C HIS A 3 4.63 -0.58 -11.42
N SER A 4 4.31 0.51 -10.72
CA SER A 4 4.97 0.87 -9.46
C SER A 4 4.10 0.46 -8.29
N ILE A 5 4.61 -0.47 -7.47
CA ILE A 5 3.95 -0.98 -6.28
C ILE A 5 4.52 -0.24 -5.06
N ILE A 6 3.70 0.57 -4.41
CA ILE A 6 4.08 1.37 -3.23
C ILE A 6 3.54 0.71 -1.98
N ILE A 7 4.43 0.34 -1.06
CA ILE A 7 4.07 -0.33 0.20
C ILE A 7 4.61 0.48 1.38
N PRO A 8 3.75 1.17 2.14
CA PRO A 8 4.14 1.76 3.40
C PRO A 8 4.36 0.66 4.44
N CYS A 9 5.51 0.65 5.09
CA CYS A 9 5.95 -0.39 6.01
C CYS A 9 6.06 0.17 7.43
N TYR A 10 5.43 -0.51 8.40
CA TYR A 10 5.52 -0.16 9.82
C TYR A 10 5.50 -1.41 10.69
N LYS A 11 6.66 -1.79 11.23
CA LYS A 11 6.87 -3.08 11.95
C LYS A 11 6.63 -4.30 11.06
N SER A 12 7.06 -4.23 9.81
CA SER A 12 6.73 -5.18 8.74
C SER A 12 7.82 -6.23 8.49
N SER A 13 8.82 -6.32 9.37
CA SER A 13 9.99 -7.21 9.17
C SER A 13 9.65 -8.68 8.95
N GLN A 14 8.46 -9.13 9.41
CA GLN A 14 8.05 -10.53 9.30
C GLN A 14 7.15 -10.82 8.08
N THR A 15 6.55 -9.79 7.47
CA THR A 15 5.53 -9.94 6.42
C THR A 15 5.97 -9.44 5.07
N ILE A 16 6.78 -8.38 5.03
CA ILE A 16 7.05 -7.64 3.79
C ILE A 16 7.72 -8.49 2.70
N ARG A 17 8.59 -9.43 3.05
CA ARG A 17 9.22 -10.31 2.07
C ARG A 17 8.19 -11.16 1.35
N GLU A 18 7.30 -11.81 2.09
CA GLU A 18 6.23 -12.63 1.53
C GLU A 18 5.30 -11.79 0.65
N VAL A 19 4.94 -10.56 1.06
CA VAL A 19 4.12 -9.65 0.25
C VAL A 19 4.80 -9.33 -1.09
N VAL A 20 6.09 -9.00 -1.09
CA VAL A 20 6.85 -8.71 -2.33
C VAL A 20 6.89 -9.93 -3.23
N GLU A 21 7.25 -11.10 -2.70
CA GLU A 21 7.39 -12.34 -3.48
C GLU A 21 6.05 -12.82 -4.06
N LEU A 22 4.97 -12.78 -3.29
CA LEU A 22 3.64 -13.17 -3.77
C LEU A 22 3.09 -12.17 -4.80
N THR A 23 3.34 -10.87 -4.61
CA THR A 23 2.86 -9.83 -5.54
C THR A 23 3.62 -9.91 -6.86
N SER A 24 4.95 -10.09 -6.84
CA SER A 24 5.74 -10.27 -8.05
C SER A 24 5.33 -11.53 -8.81
N ALA A 25 5.15 -12.65 -8.11
CA ALA A 25 4.68 -13.90 -8.72
C ALA A 25 3.28 -13.75 -9.36
N GLU A 26 2.39 -12.98 -8.74
CA GLU A 26 1.06 -12.73 -9.30
C GLU A 26 1.14 -11.84 -10.56
N LEU A 27 1.96 -10.78 -10.55
CA LEU A 27 2.17 -9.93 -11.73
C LEU A 27 2.77 -10.73 -12.90
N ASP A 28 3.75 -11.59 -12.61
CA ASP A 28 4.34 -12.49 -13.62
C ASP A 28 3.30 -13.46 -14.18
N ARG A 29 2.47 -14.05 -13.32
CA ARG A 29 1.36 -14.93 -13.72
C ARG A 29 0.35 -14.24 -14.62
N LEU A 30 0.12 -12.94 -14.40
CA LEU A 30 -0.77 -12.10 -15.19
C LEU A 30 -0.11 -11.59 -16.49
N GLY A 31 1.14 -11.97 -16.78
CA GLY A 31 1.88 -11.52 -17.94
C GLY A 31 2.31 -10.05 -17.89
N ARG A 32 2.58 -9.54 -16.68
CA ARG A 32 2.96 -8.16 -16.40
C ARG A 32 4.34 -8.08 -15.71
N PRO A 33 5.42 -8.48 -16.41
CA PRO A 33 6.76 -8.61 -15.82
C PRO A 33 7.46 -7.27 -15.59
N ASP A 34 6.90 -6.16 -16.10
CA ASP A 34 7.49 -4.82 -15.93
C ASP A 34 6.94 -4.19 -14.64
N TYR A 35 7.66 -4.33 -13.54
CA TYR A 35 7.26 -3.75 -12.25
C TYR A 35 8.46 -3.29 -11.42
N GLU A 36 8.19 -2.39 -10.50
CA GLU A 36 9.10 -1.97 -9.43
C GLU A 36 8.35 -1.92 -8.11
N PHE A 37 9.04 -2.19 -7.01
CA PHE A 37 8.52 -2.05 -5.65
C PHE A 37 9.20 -0.87 -4.96
N ILE A 38 8.41 -0.04 -4.30
CA ILE A 38 8.88 1.09 -3.50
C ILE A 38 8.38 0.86 -2.08
N LEU A 39 9.28 0.35 -1.24
CA LEU A 39 9.03 0.00 0.15
C LEU A 39 9.44 1.17 1.03
N VAL A 40 8.51 1.71 1.81
CA VAL A 40 8.75 2.92 2.60
C VAL A 40 8.62 2.63 4.09
N ASP A 41 9.74 2.53 4.81
CA ASP A 41 9.75 2.42 6.26
C ASP A 41 9.34 3.76 6.90
N ASP A 42 8.17 3.79 7.53
CA ASP A 42 7.66 4.96 8.25
C ASP A 42 8.24 5.05 9.67
N TYR A 43 9.57 4.96 9.77
CA TYR A 43 10.31 5.03 11.02
C TYR A 43 9.80 4.00 12.06
N SER A 44 9.91 2.73 11.71
CA SER A 44 9.47 1.62 12.56
C SER A 44 10.21 1.58 13.89
N PRO A 45 9.51 1.56 15.04
CA PRO A 45 10.12 1.43 16.37
C PRO A 45 10.37 -0.04 16.71
N ASP A 46 11.23 -0.73 15.94
CA ASP A 46 11.53 -2.15 16.04
C ASP A 46 13.04 -2.43 15.95
N ASP A 47 13.85 -1.51 16.52
CA ASP A 47 15.30 -1.57 16.52
C ASP A 47 15.92 -1.74 15.11
N GLY A 48 15.21 -1.20 14.11
CA GLY A 48 15.62 -1.24 12.71
C GLY A 48 15.39 -2.56 12.00
N ALA A 49 14.62 -3.48 12.58
CA ALA A 49 14.34 -4.79 11.97
C ALA A 49 13.61 -4.63 10.61
N THR A 50 12.59 -3.78 10.54
CA THR A 50 11.90 -3.48 9.27
C THR A 50 12.87 -2.91 8.25
N LEU A 51 13.59 -1.85 8.57
CA LEU A 51 14.54 -1.23 7.63
C LEU A 51 15.62 -2.20 7.14
N LYS A 52 16.11 -3.08 8.03
CA LYS A 52 17.08 -4.13 7.67
C LYS A 52 16.49 -5.08 6.63
N GLU A 53 15.24 -5.51 6.81
CA GLU A 53 14.57 -6.40 5.87
C GLU A 53 14.32 -5.70 4.52
N LEU A 54 13.89 -4.43 4.52
CA LEU A 54 13.73 -3.67 3.27
C LEU A 54 15.05 -3.53 2.50
N ARG A 55 16.16 -3.30 3.19
CA ARG A 55 17.49 -3.24 2.57
C ARG A 55 17.95 -4.61 2.02
N SER A 56 17.63 -5.69 2.72
CA SER A 56 17.87 -7.06 2.23
C SER A 56 17.10 -7.31 0.93
N LEU A 57 15.82 -6.98 0.90
CA LEU A 57 14.98 -7.08 -0.30
C LEU A 57 15.54 -6.27 -1.47
N ALA A 58 15.98 -5.03 -1.22
CA ALA A 58 16.59 -4.19 -2.27
C ALA A 58 17.95 -4.72 -2.77
N ALA A 59 18.67 -5.50 -1.95
CA ALA A 59 19.89 -6.18 -2.37
C ALA A 59 19.60 -7.47 -3.16
N ASP A 60 18.54 -8.20 -2.78
CA ASP A 60 18.16 -9.47 -3.39
C ASP A 60 17.45 -9.26 -4.74
N TYR A 61 16.66 -8.19 -4.88
CA TYR A 61 15.81 -7.92 -6.04
C TYR A 61 16.10 -6.55 -6.67
N PRO A 62 16.58 -6.48 -7.91
CA PRO A 62 16.93 -5.22 -8.57
C PRO A 62 15.73 -4.31 -8.85
N PHE A 63 14.52 -4.85 -8.80
CA PHE A 63 13.26 -4.12 -8.96
C PHE A 63 12.71 -3.54 -7.63
N VAL A 64 13.42 -3.71 -6.51
CA VAL A 64 13.02 -3.20 -5.20
C VAL A 64 13.83 -1.97 -4.81
N LYS A 65 13.14 -0.91 -4.38
CA LYS A 65 13.71 0.30 -3.78
C LYS A 65 13.27 0.40 -2.32
N ALA A 66 14.19 0.58 -1.40
CA ALA A 66 13.93 0.78 0.02
C ALA A 66 14.15 2.25 0.40
N ILE A 67 13.14 2.86 1.02
CA ILE A 67 13.15 4.25 1.50
C ILE A 67 12.90 4.21 3.01
N SER A 68 13.59 5.07 3.77
CA SER A 68 13.32 5.23 5.21
C SER A 68 13.02 6.70 5.50
N LEU A 69 11.91 6.95 6.19
CA LEU A 69 11.56 8.28 6.66
C LEU A 69 12.33 8.62 7.94
N ALA A 70 12.66 9.89 8.11
CA ALA A 70 13.42 10.36 9.28
C ALA A 70 12.60 10.36 10.59
N LYS A 71 11.28 10.24 10.49
CA LYS A 71 10.34 10.13 11.63
C LYS A 71 9.07 9.45 11.19
N ASN A 72 8.31 8.90 12.12
CA ASN A 72 6.96 8.40 11.84
C ASN A 72 6.07 9.56 11.39
N SER A 73 5.56 9.46 10.19
CA SER A 73 4.76 10.48 9.53
C SER A 73 3.34 10.00 9.19
N GLY A 74 3.05 8.73 9.43
CA GLY A 74 1.79 8.05 9.14
C GLY A 74 1.70 7.50 7.73
N GLN A 75 0.87 6.46 7.57
CA GLN A 75 0.73 5.67 6.35
C GLN A 75 0.54 6.52 5.09
N HIS A 76 -0.33 7.54 5.13
CA HIS A 76 -0.58 8.39 3.97
C HIS A 76 0.66 9.15 3.50
N ASN A 77 1.46 9.67 4.44
CA ASN A 77 2.70 10.37 4.11
C ASN A 77 3.78 9.40 3.60
N ALA A 78 3.82 8.18 4.11
CA ALA A 78 4.71 7.15 3.60
C ALA A 78 4.34 6.76 2.15
N VAL A 79 3.04 6.58 1.84
CA VAL A 79 2.57 6.38 0.47
C VAL A 79 2.96 7.56 -0.42
N MET A 80 2.71 8.81 0.01
CA MET A 80 3.09 10.01 -0.75
C MET A 80 4.59 10.10 -0.98
N ALA A 81 5.41 9.72 0.00
CA ALA A 81 6.85 9.64 -0.18
C ALA A 81 7.20 8.61 -1.26
N GLY A 82 6.63 7.42 -1.21
CA GLY A 82 6.83 6.36 -2.21
C GLY A 82 6.43 6.80 -3.62
N LEU A 83 5.30 7.48 -3.77
CA LEU A 83 4.81 8.00 -5.06
C LEU A 83 5.82 8.95 -5.74
N ASN A 84 6.61 9.72 -4.97
CA ASN A 84 7.65 10.59 -5.54
C ASN A 84 8.83 9.83 -6.16
N TYR A 85 8.99 8.54 -5.86
CA TYR A 85 10.04 7.68 -6.42
C TYR A 85 9.52 6.72 -7.49
N ALA A 86 8.20 6.69 -7.69
CA ALA A 86 7.55 5.85 -8.68
C ALA A 86 7.89 6.33 -10.10
N GLN A 87 8.18 5.38 -11.00
CA GLN A 87 8.50 5.63 -12.41
C GLN A 87 7.50 4.95 -13.34
N GLY A 88 6.54 4.20 -12.78
CA GLY A 88 5.57 3.43 -13.54
C GLY A 88 4.44 4.25 -14.13
N ASP A 89 3.85 3.70 -15.18
CA ASP A 89 2.66 4.24 -15.83
C ASP A 89 1.40 4.00 -14.98
N LEU A 90 1.41 2.92 -14.19
CA LEU A 90 0.36 2.54 -13.26
C LEU A 90 0.91 2.47 -11.84
N LEU A 91 0.24 3.16 -10.92
CA LEU A 91 0.63 3.25 -9.51
C LEU A 91 -0.32 2.40 -8.66
N ILE A 92 0.23 1.49 -7.87
CA ILE A 92 -0.51 0.55 -7.02
C ILE A 92 -0.06 0.76 -5.58
N ALA A 93 -0.95 1.26 -4.72
CA ALA A 93 -0.69 1.31 -3.29
C ALA A 93 -1.35 0.11 -2.60
N MET A 94 -0.60 -0.62 -1.80
CA MET A 94 -1.09 -1.78 -1.05
C MET A 94 -0.47 -1.85 0.34
N ASP A 95 -1.17 -2.55 1.24
CA ASP A 95 -0.71 -2.75 2.61
C ASP A 95 0.28 -3.93 2.71
N ASP A 96 1.05 -3.98 3.82
CA ASP A 96 2.09 -4.96 4.11
C ASP A 96 1.65 -6.09 5.05
N ASP A 97 0.35 -6.14 5.40
CA ASP A 97 -0.18 -6.98 6.47
C ASP A 97 -0.88 -8.27 5.99
N MET A 98 -0.86 -8.54 4.69
CA MET A 98 -1.50 -9.71 4.05
C MET A 98 -3.01 -9.84 4.29
N GLN A 99 -3.69 -8.78 4.81
CA GLN A 99 -5.17 -8.81 4.94
C GLN A 99 -5.85 -8.92 3.57
N THR A 100 -5.18 -8.40 2.54
CA THR A 100 -5.57 -8.58 1.15
C THR A 100 -4.51 -9.42 0.46
N HIS A 101 -4.88 -10.64 0.08
CA HIS A 101 -3.93 -11.51 -0.60
C HIS A 101 -3.60 -10.96 -2.00
N PRO A 102 -2.31 -10.92 -2.42
CA PRO A 102 -1.89 -10.40 -3.71
C PRO A 102 -2.60 -10.99 -4.92
N SER A 103 -3.09 -12.23 -4.83
CA SER A 103 -3.88 -12.86 -5.90
C SER A 103 -5.15 -12.10 -6.28
N GLN A 104 -5.61 -11.16 -5.44
CA GLN A 104 -6.77 -10.32 -5.76
C GLN A 104 -6.41 -9.09 -6.61
N LEU A 105 -5.14 -8.87 -6.86
CA LEU A 105 -4.66 -7.73 -7.67
C LEU A 105 -5.25 -7.73 -9.08
N HIS A 106 -5.49 -8.91 -9.66
CA HIS A 106 -6.09 -9.02 -10.99
C HIS A 106 -7.43 -8.28 -11.13
N PHE A 107 -8.28 -8.29 -10.09
CA PHE A 107 -9.56 -7.57 -10.14
C PHE A 107 -9.37 -6.06 -10.30
N LEU A 108 -8.39 -5.47 -9.61
CA LEU A 108 -8.08 -4.05 -9.73
C LEU A 108 -7.48 -3.72 -11.08
N LEU A 109 -6.63 -4.60 -11.61
CA LEU A 109 -6.02 -4.45 -12.92
C LEU A 109 -7.04 -4.56 -14.05
N GLU A 110 -7.99 -5.50 -13.95
CA GLU A 110 -9.10 -5.62 -14.91
C GLU A 110 -10.01 -4.39 -14.91
N GLU A 111 -10.25 -3.79 -13.74
CA GLU A 111 -11.07 -2.58 -13.67
C GLU A 111 -10.36 -1.37 -14.25
N ILE A 112 -9.07 -1.16 -13.95
CA ILE A 112 -8.32 -0.02 -14.49
C ILE A 112 -8.22 -0.08 -16.04
N GLU A 113 -8.16 -1.29 -16.62
CA GLU A 113 -8.15 -1.50 -18.07
C GLU A 113 -9.44 -1.08 -18.78
N LYS A 114 -10.55 -0.92 -18.05
CA LYS A 114 -11.80 -0.39 -18.59
C LYS A 114 -11.76 1.12 -18.81
N GLY A 115 -10.63 1.78 -18.47
CA GLY A 115 -10.38 3.19 -18.71
C GLY A 115 -10.69 4.11 -17.52
N TYR A 116 -10.78 3.56 -16.31
CA TYR A 116 -10.87 4.36 -15.09
C TYR A 116 -9.50 4.95 -14.73
N ASP A 117 -9.48 6.20 -14.27
CA ASP A 117 -8.27 6.86 -13.78
C ASP A 117 -7.84 6.34 -12.40
N ILE A 118 -8.81 5.92 -11.56
CA ILE A 118 -8.56 5.42 -10.20
C ILE A 118 -9.52 4.27 -9.90
N VAL A 119 -9.00 3.20 -9.31
CA VAL A 119 -9.75 2.04 -8.84
C VAL A 119 -9.41 1.77 -7.37
N TYR A 120 -10.44 1.53 -6.55
CA TYR A 120 -10.28 1.18 -5.13
C TYR A 120 -10.84 -0.20 -4.83
N GLY A 121 -10.07 -0.99 -4.08
CA GLY A 121 -10.59 -2.22 -3.47
C GLY A 121 -11.57 -1.89 -2.33
N TYR A 122 -12.79 -2.40 -2.39
CA TYR A 122 -13.77 -2.30 -1.31
C TYR A 122 -13.98 -3.68 -0.66
N TYR A 123 -13.86 -3.70 0.66
CA TYR A 123 -14.04 -4.92 1.48
C TYR A 123 -15.26 -4.77 2.37
N PRO A 124 -16.43 -5.37 2.00
CA PRO A 124 -17.69 -5.20 2.74
C PRO A 124 -17.66 -5.79 4.15
N ASP A 125 -16.80 -6.80 4.42
CA ASP A 125 -16.82 -7.60 5.64
C ASP A 125 -15.77 -7.23 6.70
N LYS A 126 -15.23 -6.01 6.71
CA LYS A 126 -14.41 -5.56 7.86
C LYS A 126 -15.29 -5.49 9.10
N LYS A 127 -15.29 -6.56 9.93
CA LYS A 127 -15.85 -6.54 11.30
C LYS A 127 -15.06 -5.55 12.16
N HIS A 128 -15.41 -4.30 12.06
CA HIS A 128 -14.85 -3.26 12.93
C HIS A 128 -15.43 -3.40 14.33
N SER A 129 -14.60 -3.26 15.38
CA SER A 129 -15.12 -3.19 16.75
C SER A 129 -16.11 -2.02 16.86
N THR A 130 -17.17 -2.18 17.64
CA THR A 130 -18.22 -1.19 17.88
C THR A 130 -17.65 0.18 18.29
N PHE A 131 -16.55 0.21 19.01
CA PHE A 131 -15.88 1.43 19.47
C PHE A 131 -15.25 2.23 18.31
N ARG A 132 -14.67 1.56 17.30
CA ARG A 132 -14.08 2.22 16.13
C ARG A 132 -15.16 2.77 15.20
N ASN A 133 -16.31 2.10 15.10
CA ASN A 133 -17.45 2.59 14.34
C ASN A 133 -18.03 3.88 14.95
N PHE A 134 -18.02 4.00 16.28
CA PHE A 134 -18.43 5.23 16.97
C PHE A 134 -17.46 6.40 16.70
N GLY A 135 -16.16 6.16 16.71
CA GLY A 135 -15.16 7.16 16.32
C GLY A 135 -15.28 7.63 14.86
N SER A 136 -15.54 6.71 13.93
CA SER A 136 -15.79 7.02 12.52
C SER A 136 -17.09 7.83 12.33
N PHE A 137 -18.14 7.53 13.08
CA PHE A 137 -19.40 8.27 13.07
C PHE A 137 -19.21 9.71 13.56
N LEU A 138 -18.46 9.92 14.65
CA LEU A 138 -18.14 11.25 15.16
C LEU A 138 -17.32 12.06 14.15
N ASN A 139 -16.31 11.44 13.53
CA ASN A 139 -15.50 12.08 12.50
C ASN A 139 -16.35 12.47 11.27
N TYR A 140 -17.25 11.59 10.84
CA TYR A 140 -18.20 11.88 9.74
C TYR A 140 -19.07 13.10 10.04
N ILE A 141 -19.62 13.20 11.26
CA ILE A 141 -20.43 14.36 11.69
C ILE A 141 -19.58 15.63 11.69
N THR A 142 -18.38 15.57 12.26
CA THR A 142 -17.47 16.73 12.35
C THR A 142 -17.10 17.26 10.96
N VAL A 143 -16.69 16.37 10.04
CA VAL A 143 -16.36 16.73 8.65
C VAL A 143 -17.58 17.33 7.93
N ARG A 144 -18.77 16.78 8.15
CA ARG A 144 -20.01 17.27 7.54
C ARG A 144 -20.38 18.66 8.02
N ILE A 145 -20.21 18.95 9.31
CA ILE A 145 -20.52 20.27 9.90
C ILE A 145 -19.49 21.33 9.45
N LEU A 146 -18.21 20.98 9.46
CA LEU A 146 -17.11 21.90 9.17
C LEU A 146 -16.90 22.19 7.67
N ILE A 147 -17.15 21.21 6.81
CA ILE A 147 -16.86 21.28 5.36
C ILE A 147 -18.12 21.44 4.52
N GLY A 148 -19.33 21.30 5.13
CA GLY A 148 -20.60 21.51 4.44
C GLY A 148 -20.91 20.48 3.33
N LYS A 149 -20.49 19.22 3.52
CA LYS A 149 -20.68 18.15 2.52
C LYS A 149 -22.18 17.86 2.31
N PRO A 150 -22.70 17.85 1.05
CA PRO A 150 -24.09 17.57 0.79
C PRO A 150 -24.53 16.17 1.22
N LYS A 151 -25.84 15.98 1.42
CA LYS A 151 -26.45 14.66 1.64
C LYS A 151 -26.53 13.96 0.29
N ASP A 152 -25.81 12.85 0.16
CA ASP A 152 -26.14 11.79 -0.79
C ASP A 152 -27.08 10.80 -0.12
#